data_a1f9115aa36198e6b1fbc34d192be073
#
_entry.id   a1f9115aa36198e6b1fbc34d192be073
#
_cell.length_a   1.000
_cell.length_b   1.000
_cell.length_c   1.000
_cell.angle_alpha   90.00
_cell.angle_beta   90.00
_cell.angle_gamma   90.00
#
_symmetry.space_group_name_H-M   'P 1'
#
loop_
_entity.id
_entity.type
_entity.pdbx_description
1 polymer ?
#
loop_
_entity_poly.entity_id
_entity_poly.type
_entity_poly.pdbx_seq_one_letter_code
_entity_poly.pdbx_strand_id
1 'polypeptide(L)'
;MILPPKPINFYGKVIDENGQPVAGATAHCEWDGTVTNKNALEFRDWPKISTDVASDNNGLFSLKDKLGTQLDVSVGKAGYYSSRRNRGAEDFTYSQMNLDSFYNHCNYFKPDSNNPIIYFLHKIGVGANNLVTSQYGVRDGLWVNVQRDGTPVNVDLLNRTVGSGSMVIRQTKHAQWISATNWSFTMKMNDGGFIEENEEFPFTPPESGYQSVLTFNFQKGQTNWTTELKKDFYVKFGNPPLYGQIEVETSCVQNTVTLTYLINPDGSRNLEPKQNYFPSSSVWRH
;
A
#
# COMPACT_ATOMS: atom_id res chain seq x y z
N MET A 1 -8.96 30.63 -12.48
CA MET A 1 -9.95 31.14 -11.52
C MET A 1 -9.79 30.34 -10.25
N ILE A 2 -9.42 30.94 -9.13
CA ILE A 2 -9.28 30.25 -7.84
C ILE A 2 -10.71 30.02 -7.34
N LEU A 3 -11.10 28.75 -7.15
CA LEU A 3 -12.38 28.46 -6.53
C LEU A 3 -12.34 28.85 -5.04
N PRO A 4 -13.42 29.38 -4.50
CA PRO A 4 -13.46 29.71 -3.09
C PRO A 4 -13.32 28.42 -2.24
N PRO A 5 -12.62 28.50 -1.11
CA PRO A 5 -12.53 27.40 -0.16
C PRO A 5 -13.94 27.01 0.30
N LYS A 6 -14.15 25.71 0.50
CA LYS A 6 -15.43 25.17 0.99
C LYS A 6 -15.33 24.80 2.45
N PRO A 7 -16.46 24.71 3.17
CA PRO A 7 -16.49 24.14 4.50
C PRO A 7 -15.99 22.69 4.48
N ILE A 8 -14.97 22.41 5.29
CA ILE A 8 -14.48 21.07 5.55
C ILE A 8 -15.20 20.55 6.78
N ASN A 9 -16.02 19.53 6.61
CA ASN A 9 -16.54 18.70 7.67
C ASN A 9 -16.09 17.26 7.40
N PHE A 10 -15.62 16.58 8.43
CA PHE A 10 -15.12 15.22 8.31
C PHE A 10 -15.56 14.39 9.52
N TYR A 11 -15.87 13.12 9.27
CA TYR A 11 -16.26 12.15 10.28
C TYR A 11 -15.47 10.87 10.06
N GLY A 12 -14.71 10.47 11.07
CA GLY A 12 -13.93 9.24 11.07
C GLY A 12 -14.29 8.33 12.23
N LYS A 13 -14.01 7.05 12.08
CA LYS A 13 -14.15 6.04 13.12
C LYS A 13 -12.91 5.16 13.13
N VAL A 14 -12.32 4.96 14.29
CA VAL A 14 -11.14 4.12 14.50
C VAL A 14 -11.57 2.80 15.13
N ILE A 15 -11.19 1.69 14.51
CA ILE A 15 -11.44 0.34 15.01
C ILE A 15 -10.15 -0.47 15.01
N ASP A 16 -10.10 -1.50 15.84
CA ASP A 16 -8.99 -2.46 15.88
C ASP A 16 -9.20 -3.63 14.89
N GLU A 17 -8.26 -4.57 14.90
CA GLU A 17 -8.28 -5.80 14.09
C GLU A 17 -9.48 -6.72 14.38
N ASN A 18 -10.16 -6.53 15.50
CA ASN A 18 -11.36 -7.26 15.90
C ASN A 18 -12.65 -6.46 15.62
N GLY A 19 -12.54 -5.30 14.99
CA GLY A 19 -13.64 -4.38 14.73
C GLY A 19 -14.11 -3.63 15.97
N GLN A 20 -13.35 -3.66 17.07
CA GLN A 20 -13.70 -2.95 18.31
C GLN A 20 -13.26 -1.47 18.23
N PRO A 21 -14.04 -0.54 18.77
CA PRO A 21 -13.68 0.87 18.76
C PRO A 21 -12.39 1.15 19.54
N VAL A 22 -11.52 1.99 18.96
CA VAL A 22 -10.28 2.42 19.60
C VAL A 22 -10.44 3.84 20.11
N ALA A 23 -10.62 4.00 21.41
CA ALA A 23 -10.68 5.31 22.05
C ALA A 23 -9.29 5.94 22.21
N GLY A 24 -9.19 7.26 22.15
CA GLY A 24 -7.94 8.01 22.36
C GLY A 24 -6.90 7.79 21.25
N ALA A 25 -7.30 7.36 20.05
CA ALA A 25 -6.47 7.45 18.87
C ALA A 25 -6.39 8.92 18.41
N THR A 26 -5.23 9.36 17.97
CA THR A 26 -5.02 10.72 17.46
C THR A 26 -5.24 10.73 15.95
N ALA A 27 -6.19 11.52 15.49
CA ALA A 27 -6.35 11.87 14.07
C ALA A 27 -5.67 13.20 13.81
N HIS A 28 -4.53 13.18 13.11
CA HIS A 28 -3.87 14.39 12.61
C HIS A 28 -4.55 14.81 11.32
N CYS A 29 -5.16 15.98 11.34
CA CYS A 29 -5.90 16.57 10.22
C CYS A 29 -5.11 17.77 9.68
N GLU A 30 -4.70 17.74 8.44
CA GLU A 30 -4.01 18.83 7.75
C GLU A 30 -4.83 19.29 6.54
N TRP A 31 -4.98 20.59 6.35
CA TRP A 31 -5.71 21.15 5.20
C TRP A 31 -5.06 22.41 4.65
N ASP A 32 -5.34 22.69 3.39
CA ASP A 32 -4.93 23.93 2.76
C ASP A 32 -5.73 25.10 3.30
N GLY A 33 -5.05 26.05 3.93
CA GLY A 33 -5.66 27.28 4.42
C GLY A 33 -6.12 28.20 3.30
N THR A 34 -6.85 29.25 3.66
CA THR A 34 -7.29 30.25 2.70
C THR A 34 -6.17 31.20 2.33
N VAL A 35 -5.93 31.39 1.01
CA VAL A 35 -4.98 32.40 0.53
C VAL A 35 -5.64 33.77 0.59
N THR A 36 -5.14 34.65 1.44
CA THR A 36 -5.61 36.05 1.53
C THR A 36 -4.98 36.97 0.47
N ASN A 37 -3.87 36.55 -0.14
CA ASN A 37 -3.18 37.32 -1.14
C ASN A 37 -3.62 36.93 -2.57
N LYS A 38 -4.32 37.83 -3.25
CA LYS A 38 -4.79 37.64 -4.62
C LYS A 38 -3.68 37.46 -5.68
N ASN A 39 -2.43 37.71 -5.32
CA ASN A 39 -1.27 37.57 -6.21
C ASN A 39 -0.52 36.25 -6.05
N ALA A 40 -0.94 35.36 -5.15
CA ALA A 40 -0.38 34.02 -5.01
C ALA A 40 -0.90 33.13 -6.15
N LEU A 41 -0.18 33.15 -7.29
CA LEU A 41 -0.49 32.35 -8.48
C LEU A 41 0.10 30.95 -8.44
N GLU A 42 0.92 30.62 -7.43
CA GLU A 42 1.59 29.33 -7.31
C GLU A 42 0.98 28.49 -6.18
N PHE A 43 0.69 27.21 -6.47
CA PHE A 43 0.19 26.20 -5.54
C PHE A 43 1.07 25.98 -4.28
N ARG A 44 2.31 26.47 -4.32
CA ARG A 44 3.29 26.34 -3.23
C ARG A 44 3.07 27.28 -2.05
N ASP A 45 2.22 28.28 -2.21
CA ASP A 45 2.06 29.37 -1.22
C ASP A 45 0.83 29.20 -0.33
N TRP A 46 0.16 28.05 -0.38
CA TRP A 46 -0.99 27.81 0.46
C TRP A 46 -0.53 27.34 1.85
N PRO A 47 -0.88 28.09 2.91
CA PRO A 47 -0.48 27.69 4.25
C PRO A 47 -1.15 26.36 4.61
N LYS A 48 -0.36 25.37 4.98
CA LYS A 48 -0.86 24.14 5.58
C LYS A 48 -1.23 24.42 7.02
N ILE A 49 -2.45 24.11 7.38
CA ILE A 49 -3.00 24.24 8.73
C ILE A 49 -3.32 22.85 9.23
N SER A 50 -2.91 22.54 10.46
CA SER A 50 -3.16 21.23 11.05
C SER A 50 -3.77 21.32 12.43
N THR A 51 -4.44 20.25 12.84
CA THR A 51 -4.93 20.04 14.20
C THR A 51 -5.03 18.55 14.50
N ASP A 52 -4.87 18.21 15.76
CA ASP A 52 -5.08 16.85 16.24
C ASP A 52 -6.46 16.73 16.90
N VAL A 53 -7.16 15.63 16.58
CA VAL A 53 -8.46 15.29 17.17
C VAL A 53 -8.36 13.88 17.76
N ALA A 54 -8.78 13.71 19.01
CA ALA A 54 -8.82 12.40 19.64
C ALA A 54 -10.14 11.68 19.36
N SER A 55 -10.09 10.36 19.12
CA SER A 55 -11.29 9.52 19.05
C SER A 55 -11.93 9.33 20.43
N ASP A 56 -13.26 9.31 20.47
CA ASP A 56 -14.05 9.05 21.67
C ASP A 56 -14.11 7.55 22.06
N ASN A 57 -14.92 7.20 23.07
CA ASN A 57 -15.09 5.81 23.51
C ASN A 57 -15.74 4.89 22.48
N ASN A 58 -16.38 5.44 21.45
CA ASN A 58 -16.95 4.70 20.33
C ASN A 58 -16.00 4.67 19.13
N GLY A 59 -14.77 5.17 19.29
CA GLY A 59 -13.78 5.32 18.24
C GLY A 59 -14.07 6.48 17.28
N LEU A 60 -15.08 7.31 17.54
CA LEU A 60 -15.51 8.39 16.64
C LEU A 60 -14.69 9.66 16.85
N PHE A 61 -14.36 10.32 15.75
CA PHE A 61 -13.79 11.67 15.76
C PHE A 61 -14.39 12.51 14.64
N SER A 62 -14.32 13.83 14.77
CA SER A 62 -14.80 14.73 13.72
C SER A 62 -14.00 16.02 13.66
N LEU A 63 -13.78 16.50 12.44
CA LEU A 63 -13.30 17.86 12.17
C LEU A 63 -14.47 18.65 11.58
N LYS A 64 -14.73 19.86 12.08
CA LYS A 64 -15.87 20.70 11.66
C LYS A 64 -15.45 22.14 11.47
N ASP A 65 -16.22 22.84 10.62
CA ASP A 65 -16.16 24.28 10.45
C ASP A 65 -14.76 24.81 10.06
N LYS A 66 -13.99 24.01 9.32
CA LYS A 66 -12.75 24.45 8.69
C LYS A 66 -13.04 24.91 7.27
N LEU A 67 -12.17 25.72 6.69
CA LEU A 67 -12.27 26.19 5.30
C LEU A 67 -11.01 25.78 4.55
N GLY A 68 -11.20 25.10 3.42
CA GLY A 68 -10.10 24.64 2.57
C GLY A 68 -10.56 23.97 1.30
N THR A 69 -9.61 23.40 0.56
CA THR A 69 -9.87 22.69 -0.69
C THR A 69 -9.62 21.20 -0.58
N GLN A 70 -8.64 20.81 0.25
CA GLN A 70 -8.20 19.45 0.48
C GLN A 70 -7.98 19.24 1.97
N LEU A 71 -8.24 18.03 2.43
CA LEU A 71 -7.98 17.57 3.80
C LEU A 71 -7.20 16.26 3.74
N ASP A 72 -6.07 16.22 4.41
CA ASP A 72 -5.27 15.04 4.66
C ASP A 72 -5.53 14.59 6.11
N VAL A 73 -5.86 13.31 6.30
CA VAL A 73 -6.12 12.75 7.63
C VAL A 73 -5.24 11.54 7.85
N SER A 74 -4.45 11.56 8.91
CA SER A 74 -3.69 10.40 9.37
C SER A 74 -4.07 10.02 10.78
N VAL A 75 -4.19 8.71 11.06
CA VAL A 75 -4.63 8.22 12.37
C VAL A 75 -3.58 7.30 12.96
N GLY A 76 -3.27 7.52 14.23
CA GLY A 76 -2.32 6.71 14.97
C GLY A 76 -2.65 6.63 16.47
N LYS A 77 -2.08 5.62 17.15
CA LYS A 77 -2.13 5.48 18.61
C LYS A 77 -0.89 4.75 19.11
N ALA A 78 -0.32 5.22 20.21
CA ALA A 78 0.79 4.52 20.85
C ALA A 78 0.40 3.08 21.20
N GLY A 79 1.27 2.11 20.85
CA GLY A 79 1.01 0.69 21.04
C GLY A 79 0.17 0.05 19.94
N TYR A 80 -0.05 0.74 18.82
CA TYR A 80 -0.76 0.21 17.65
C TYR A 80 0.03 0.46 16.36
N TYR A 81 -0.13 -0.42 15.38
CA TYR A 81 0.21 -0.17 13.98
C TYR A 81 -0.97 0.50 13.28
N SER A 82 -0.69 1.44 12.39
CA SER A 82 -1.69 1.98 11.47
C SER A 82 -1.82 1.06 10.23
N SER A 83 -3.01 1.03 9.64
CA SER A 83 -3.28 0.24 8.45
C SER A 83 -2.31 0.56 7.31
N ARG A 84 -1.88 -0.49 6.61
CA ARG A 84 -1.08 -0.39 5.40
C ARG A 84 -1.89 0.14 4.21
N ARG A 85 -3.16 -0.22 4.08
CA ARG A 85 -3.99 0.12 2.92
C ARG A 85 -4.47 1.55 2.96
N ASN A 86 -4.95 1.98 4.10
CA ASN A 86 -5.27 3.38 4.34
C ASN A 86 -4.02 4.18 4.72
N ARG A 87 -2.86 3.54 4.77
CA ARG A 87 -1.54 4.12 5.13
C ARG A 87 -1.59 5.03 6.36
N GLY A 88 -2.64 4.90 7.15
CA GLY A 88 -2.96 5.85 8.21
C GLY A 88 -3.22 7.27 7.72
N ALA A 89 -3.21 7.53 6.42
CA ALA A 89 -3.47 8.84 5.83
C ALA A 89 -4.30 8.72 4.56
N GLU A 90 -5.31 9.56 4.42
CA GLU A 90 -6.15 9.67 3.23
C GLU A 90 -6.37 11.13 2.87
N ASP A 91 -6.41 11.39 1.55
CA ASP A 91 -6.62 12.70 0.97
C ASP A 91 -8.07 12.88 0.54
N PHE A 92 -8.73 13.91 1.03
CA PHE A 92 -10.13 14.23 0.74
C PHE A 92 -10.24 15.57 0.03
N THR A 93 -10.69 15.55 -1.23
CA THR A 93 -10.89 16.78 -2.01
C THR A 93 -12.28 17.33 -1.83
N TYR A 94 -12.39 18.55 -1.32
CA TYR A 94 -13.66 19.29 -1.11
C TYR A 94 -13.98 20.26 -2.24
N SER A 95 -12.93 20.83 -2.83
CA SER A 95 -13.05 21.65 -4.04
C SER A 95 -11.77 21.59 -4.83
N GLN A 96 -11.86 21.72 -6.15
CA GLN A 96 -10.70 21.70 -7.02
C GLN A 96 -10.41 23.10 -7.54
N MET A 97 -9.14 23.48 -7.56
CA MET A 97 -8.73 24.60 -8.41
C MET A 97 -8.77 24.16 -9.86
N ASN A 98 -9.73 24.66 -10.63
CA ASN A 98 -9.87 24.32 -12.02
C ASN A 98 -9.00 25.26 -12.86
N LEU A 99 -7.85 24.77 -13.32
CA LEU A 99 -7.12 25.41 -14.42
C LEU A 99 -7.48 24.78 -15.77
N ASP A 100 -8.11 23.60 -15.79
CA ASP A 100 -8.50 22.94 -17.04
C ASP A 100 -9.95 22.41 -16.97
N SER A 101 -10.77 22.93 -17.86
CA SER A 101 -12.14 22.46 -18.12
C SER A 101 -12.22 21.00 -18.66
N PHE A 102 -11.11 20.31 -18.80
CA PHE A 102 -11.01 18.93 -19.29
C PHE A 102 -11.26 17.86 -18.24
N TYR A 103 -11.21 18.17 -16.93
CA TYR A 103 -11.41 17.19 -15.85
C TYR A 103 -12.74 17.37 -15.12
N ASN A 104 -13.83 17.37 -15.86
CA ASN A 104 -15.18 17.57 -15.31
C ASN A 104 -15.76 16.38 -14.49
N HIS A 105 -14.93 15.44 -14.00
CA HIS A 105 -15.41 14.26 -13.29
C HIS A 105 -14.75 14.05 -11.91
N CYS A 106 -14.37 15.12 -11.22
CA CYS A 106 -13.88 14.98 -9.87
C CYS A 106 -15.03 14.70 -8.91
N ASN A 107 -15.05 13.51 -8.32
CA ASN A 107 -15.92 13.19 -7.21
C ASN A 107 -15.41 13.91 -5.96
N TYR A 108 -16.06 15.02 -5.59
CA TYR A 108 -15.76 15.69 -4.33
C TYR A 108 -16.21 14.83 -3.16
N PHE A 109 -15.41 14.84 -2.10
CA PHE A 109 -15.76 14.18 -0.86
C PHE A 109 -17.04 14.78 -0.27
N LYS A 110 -17.95 13.91 0.14
CA LYS A 110 -19.22 14.28 0.80
C LYS A 110 -19.19 13.70 2.21
N PRO A 111 -19.04 14.56 3.24
CA PRO A 111 -19.03 14.09 4.62
C PRO A 111 -20.39 13.52 5.03
N ASP A 112 -20.39 12.34 5.64
CA ASP A 112 -21.59 11.69 6.18
C ASP A 112 -21.31 11.20 7.61
N SER A 113 -21.99 11.80 8.58
CA SER A 113 -21.85 11.42 9.99
C SER A 113 -22.43 10.04 10.30
N ASN A 114 -23.34 9.52 9.47
CA ASN A 114 -23.94 8.19 9.65
C ASN A 114 -23.07 7.09 9.02
N ASN A 115 -22.14 7.48 8.13
CA ASN A 115 -21.22 6.58 7.45
C ASN A 115 -19.81 7.17 7.49
N PRO A 116 -19.15 7.19 8.69
CA PRO A 116 -17.83 7.74 8.85
C PRO A 116 -16.77 6.91 8.13
N ILE A 117 -15.68 7.56 7.73
CA ILE A 117 -14.52 6.87 7.17
C ILE A 117 -13.89 5.98 8.25
N ILE A 118 -13.64 4.72 7.92
CA ILE A 118 -13.08 3.74 8.87
C ILE A 118 -11.56 3.73 8.78
N TYR A 119 -10.90 3.91 9.91
CA TYR A 119 -9.47 3.75 10.09
C TYR A 119 -9.19 2.51 10.94
N PHE A 120 -8.28 1.67 10.47
CA PHE A 120 -7.92 0.44 11.14
C PHE A 120 -6.60 0.60 11.88
N LEU A 121 -6.56 0.16 13.13
CA LEU A 121 -5.36 0.03 13.95
C LEU A 121 -5.22 -1.41 14.42
N HIS A 122 -3.98 -1.91 14.49
CA HIS A 122 -3.68 -3.23 15.03
C HIS A 122 -2.83 -3.10 16.28
N LYS A 123 -3.26 -3.70 17.38
CA LYS A 123 -2.50 -3.65 18.63
C LYS A 123 -1.17 -4.38 18.47
N ILE A 124 -0.09 -3.72 18.85
CA ILE A 124 1.25 -4.29 18.78
C ILE A 124 1.33 -5.51 19.71
N GLY A 125 1.67 -6.65 19.14
CA GLY A 125 1.87 -7.91 19.84
C GLY A 125 3.35 -8.21 20.09
N VAL A 126 3.68 -9.50 20.03
CA VAL A 126 5.07 -9.97 20.15
C VAL A 126 5.68 -10.07 18.75
N GLY A 127 6.42 -9.08 18.36
CA GLY A 127 7.08 -9.04 17.06
C GLY A 127 8.08 -10.19 16.88
N ALA A 128 8.20 -10.67 15.64
CA ALA A 128 9.16 -11.70 15.24
C ALA A 128 10.60 -11.17 15.26
N ASN A 129 11.54 -12.08 15.56
CA ASN A 129 12.97 -11.78 15.48
C ASN A 129 13.50 -12.07 14.07
N ASN A 130 14.56 -11.36 13.69
CA ASN A 130 15.41 -11.70 12.53
C ASN A 130 14.66 -11.80 11.20
N LEU A 131 13.54 -11.08 11.02
CA LEU A 131 12.82 -11.07 9.75
C LEU A 131 13.76 -10.67 8.61
N VAL A 132 13.76 -11.46 7.54
CA VAL A 132 14.52 -11.16 6.32
C VAL A 132 13.68 -10.27 5.43
N THR A 133 14.18 -9.07 5.13
CA THR A 133 13.51 -8.12 4.23
C THR A 133 14.22 -8.03 2.89
N SER A 134 13.51 -7.63 1.85
CA SER A 134 14.09 -7.34 0.54
C SER A 134 14.98 -6.10 0.51
N GLN A 135 14.94 -5.29 1.55
CA GLN A 135 15.70 -4.05 1.61
C GLN A 135 17.20 -4.32 1.71
N TYR A 136 17.97 -3.76 0.79
CA TYR A 136 19.43 -3.80 0.80
C TYR A 136 19.98 -2.38 0.63
N GLY A 137 20.50 -1.79 1.71
CA GLY A 137 20.99 -0.42 1.72
C GLY A 137 19.87 0.62 1.54
N VAL A 138 20.01 1.52 0.57
CA VAL A 138 19.05 2.58 0.26
C VAL A 138 17.99 2.19 -0.79
N ARG A 139 18.01 0.97 -1.29
CA ARG A 139 17.05 0.50 -2.32
C ARG A 139 15.92 -0.30 -1.68
N ASP A 140 14.71 0.07 -2.03
CA ASP A 140 13.52 -0.67 -1.67
C ASP A 140 13.32 -1.83 -2.67
N GLY A 141 13.21 -3.06 -2.12
CA GLY A 141 12.96 -4.25 -2.91
C GLY A 141 14.18 -4.88 -3.59
N LEU A 142 14.00 -6.12 -4.02
CA LEU A 142 14.91 -6.88 -4.87
C LEU A 142 14.49 -6.70 -6.33
N TRP A 143 15.36 -6.15 -7.15
CA TRP A 143 15.12 -5.93 -8.57
C TRP A 143 15.61 -7.11 -9.41
N VAL A 144 14.68 -7.73 -10.13
CA VAL A 144 14.94 -8.89 -10.97
C VAL A 144 14.79 -8.51 -12.44
N ASN A 145 15.89 -8.54 -13.20
CA ASN A 145 15.83 -8.35 -14.64
C ASN A 145 15.27 -9.60 -15.32
N VAL A 146 14.22 -9.44 -16.12
CA VAL A 146 13.55 -10.52 -16.84
C VAL A 146 13.67 -10.35 -18.35
N GLN A 147 13.73 -11.45 -19.08
CA GLN A 147 13.66 -11.45 -20.53
C GLN A 147 12.20 -11.40 -20.99
N ARG A 148 11.97 -10.86 -22.21
CA ARG A 148 10.61 -10.70 -22.78
C ARG A 148 10.06 -11.98 -23.41
N ASP A 149 10.92 -12.97 -23.62
CA ASP A 149 10.62 -14.23 -24.29
C ASP A 149 10.13 -15.32 -23.34
N GLY A 150 10.01 -15.02 -22.06
CA GLY A 150 9.60 -15.97 -21.03
C GLY A 150 10.74 -16.81 -20.48
N THR A 151 12.00 -16.49 -20.79
CA THR A 151 13.16 -17.13 -20.14
C THR A 151 13.03 -17.04 -18.62
N PRO A 152 13.12 -18.18 -17.91
CA PRO A 152 12.97 -18.21 -16.46
C PRO A 152 14.15 -17.55 -15.75
N VAL A 153 13.85 -16.83 -14.68
CA VAL A 153 14.83 -16.26 -13.76
C VAL A 153 14.56 -16.82 -12.38
N ASN A 154 15.57 -17.45 -11.78
CA ASN A 154 15.50 -17.94 -10.41
C ASN A 154 15.83 -16.82 -9.42
N VAL A 155 15.16 -16.84 -8.26
CA VAL A 155 15.34 -15.85 -7.19
C VAL A 155 15.47 -16.58 -5.85
N ASP A 156 16.50 -16.23 -5.10
CA ASP A 156 16.70 -16.64 -3.73
C ASP A 156 16.27 -15.50 -2.79
N LEU A 157 15.11 -15.66 -2.17
CA LEU A 157 14.51 -14.66 -1.30
C LEU A 157 15.30 -14.51 0.02
N LEU A 158 15.92 -15.59 0.53
CA LEU A 158 16.67 -15.53 1.78
C LEU A 158 18.02 -14.81 1.59
N ASN A 159 18.73 -15.14 0.52
CA ASN A 159 20.04 -14.56 0.23
C ASN A 159 19.94 -13.27 -0.62
N ARG A 160 18.76 -12.87 -1.04
CA ARG A 160 18.51 -11.67 -1.87
C ARG A 160 19.29 -11.71 -3.19
N THR A 161 19.39 -12.88 -3.81
CA THR A 161 20.17 -13.07 -5.04
C THR A 161 19.32 -13.54 -6.21
N VAL A 162 19.78 -13.24 -7.43
CA VAL A 162 19.19 -13.65 -8.69
C VAL A 162 20.09 -14.68 -9.36
N GLY A 163 19.52 -15.70 -9.98
CA GLY A 163 20.23 -16.78 -10.67
C GLY A 163 20.16 -18.13 -9.96
N SER A 164 19.74 -18.16 -8.70
CA SER A 164 19.50 -19.36 -7.91
C SER A 164 18.25 -19.17 -7.03
N GLY A 165 17.82 -20.19 -6.30
CA GLY A 165 16.75 -20.11 -5.32
C GLY A 165 15.48 -20.85 -5.69
N SER A 166 14.51 -20.76 -4.79
CA SER A 166 13.24 -21.52 -4.84
C SER A 166 12.14 -20.86 -5.66
N MET A 167 12.21 -19.55 -5.89
CA MET A 167 11.23 -18.82 -6.69
C MET A 167 11.71 -18.69 -8.13
N VAL A 168 10.81 -18.90 -9.09
CA VAL A 168 11.07 -18.75 -10.52
C VAL A 168 10.09 -17.74 -11.10
N ILE A 169 10.61 -16.76 -11.82
CA ILE A 169 9.84 -15.71 -12.47
C ILE A 169 10.00 -15.80 -13.99
N ARG A 170 8.90 -15.56 -14.71
CA ARG A 170 8.89 -15.44 -16.17
C ARG A 170 7.99 -14.30 -16.59
N GLN A 171 8.38 -13.61 -17.67
CA GLN A 171 7.55 -12.58 -18.28
C GLN A 171 7.60 -12.73 -19.81
N THR A 172 6.45 -12.71 -20.46
CA THR A 172 6.37 -12.66 -21.93
C THR A 172 5.68 -11.38 -22.37
N LYS A 173 6.19 -10.76 -23.46
CA LYS A 173 5.64 -9.54 -24.05
C LYS A 173 5.79 -9.59 -25.56
N HIS A 174 4.74 -9.19 -26.29
CA HIS A 174 4.74 -9.28 -27.76
C HIS A 174 5.31 -8.06 -28.49
N ALA A 175 5.57 -6.93 -27.81
CA ALA A 175 6.11 -5.73 -28.45
C ALA A 175 7.17 -4.99 -27.64
N GLN A 176 8.05 -4.26 -28.32
CA GLN A 176 9.22 -3.65 -27.68
C GLN A 176 8.95 -2.32 -26.98
N TRP A 177 7.95 -1.53 -27.39
CA TRP A 177 7.83 -0.13 -26.94
C TRP A 177 6.40 0.40 -26.92
N ILE A 178 5.37 -0.45 -26.97
CA ILE A 178 3.98 -0.01 -27.08
C ILE A 178 3.26 -0.33 -25.78
N SER A 179 2.66 0.68 -25.20
CA SER A 179 1.87 0.63 -23.97
C SER A 179 0.62 -0.26 -24.02
N ALA A 180 0.30 -0.86 -25.15
CA ALA A 180 -0.89 -1.68 -25.33
C ALA A 180 -0.55 -2.98 -26.06
N THR A 181 0.09 -3.93 -25.38
CA THR A 181 0.45 -5.25 -25.91
C THR A 181 -0.13 -6.36 -25.06
N ASN A 182 -0.27 -7.56 -25.66
CA ASN A 182 -0.50 -8.76 -24.88
C ASN A 182 0.76 -9.10 -24.09
N TRP A 183 0.58 -9.42 -22.83
CA TRP A 183 1.69 -9.83 -21.99
C TRP A 183 1.23 -10.81 -20.91
N SER A 184 2.17 -11.55 -20.36
CA SER A 184 1.91 -12.41 -19.22
C SER A 184 3.06 -12.37 -18.21
N PHE A 185 2.70 -12.64 -16.98
CA PHE A 185 3.64 -12.79 -15.87
C PHE A 185 3.33 -14.09 -15.16
N THR A 186 4.36 -14.90 -14.93
CA THR A 186 4.24 -16.16 -14.18
C THR A 186 5.28 -16.18 -13.08
N MET A 187 4.85 -16.60 -11.90
CA MET A 187 5.72 -16.94 -10.79
C MET A 187 5.44 -18.35 -10.30
N LYS A 188 6.49 -19.07 -9.96
CA LYS A 188 6.45 -20.42 -9.45
C LYS A 188 7.31 -20.50 -8.19
N MET A 189 6.84 -21.24 -7.20
CA MET A 189 7.62 -21.57 -6.00
C MET A 189 7.90 -23.07 -6.00
N ASN A 190 9.19 -23.44 -5.93
CA ASN A 190 9.59 -24.80 -5.68
C ASN A 190 9.42 -25.09 -4.18
N ASP A 191 8.82 -26.24 -3.87
CA ASP A 191 8.54 -26.65 -2.47
C ASP A 191 7.70 -25.64 -1.67
N GLY A 192 6.62 -25.14 -2.31
CA GLY A 192 5.74 -24.16 -1.66
C GLY A 192 4.75 -23.50 -2.61
N GLY A 193 4.43 -22.24 -2.34
CA GLY A 193 3.49 -21.50 -3.19
C GLY A 193 3.14 -20.12 -2.66
N PHE A 194 2.05 -19.59 -3.23
CA PHE A 194 1.53 -18.25 -3.02
C PHE A 194 0.05 -18.30 -2.68
N ILE A 195 -0.40 -17.37 -1.83
CA ILE A 195 -1.81 -17.03 -1.63
C ILE A 195 -1.92 -15.53 -1.81
N GLU A 196 -2.86 -15.03 -2.62
CA GLU A 196 -3.11 -13.59 -2.76
C GLU A 196 -3.52 -13.02 -1.40
N GLU A 197 -2.81 -12.00 -0.96
CA GLU A 197 -2.98 -11.37 0.34
C GLU A 197 -3.82 -10.10 0.17
N ASN A 198 -4.88 -9.97 0.98
CA ASN A 198 -5.80 -8.85 0.96
C ASN A 198 -6.13 -8.32 2.36
N GLU A 199 -5.35 -8.71 3.37
CA GLU A 199 -5.59 -8.34 4.75
C GLU A 199 -5.06 -6.93 5.05
N GLU A 200 -5.70 -6.24 5.98
CA GLU A 200 -5.27 -4.93 6.47
C GLU A 200 -3.94 -5.02 7.24
N PHE A 201 -3.76 -6.12 8.00
CA PHE A 201 -2.58 -6.42 8.79
C PHE A 201 -2.08 -7.84 8.50
N PRO A 202 -1.24 -8.01 7.49
CA PRO A 202 -0.84 -9.34 7.00
C PRO A 202 0.25 -9.97 7.87
N PHE A 203 0.01 -10.08 9.17
CA PHE A 203 1.01 -10.56 10.13
C PHE A 203 0.98 -12.08 10.36
N THR A 204 -0.03 -12.79 9.84
CA THR A 204 -0.15 -14.23 10.09
C THR A 204 -0.54 -14.99 8.83
N PRO A 205 0.42 -15.43 8.00
CA PRO A 205 0.16 -16.26 6.83
C PRO A 205 -0.67 -17.51 7.13
N PRO A 206 -1.58 -17.94 6.25
CA PRO A 206 -2.31 -19.19 6.38
C PRO A 206 -1.38 -20.41 6.41
N GLU A 207 -1.84 -21.53 6.98
CA GLU A 207 -1.07 -22.79 7.00
C GLU A 207 -1.09 -23.54 5.66
N SER A 208 -2.18 -23.42 4.92
CA SER A 208 -2.46 -24.19 3.70
C SER A 208 -3.18 -23.32 2.65
N GLY A 209 -3.43 -23.90 1.47
CA GLY A 209 -4.11 -23.20 0.37
C GLY A 209 -3.15 -22.58 -0.63
N TYR A 210 -1.84 -22.77 -0.49
CA TYR A 210 -0.82 -22.20 -1.36
C TYR A 210 -0.83 -22.87 -2.75
N GLN A 211 -0.80 -22.04 -3.78
CA GLN A 211 -0.68 -22.45 -5.19
C GLN A 211 0.79 -22.34 -5.61
N SER A 212 1.36 -23.43 -6.10
CA SER A 212 2.78 -23.45 -6.48
C SER A 212 3.11 -22.61 -7.71
N VAL A 213 2.11 -22.33 -8.56
CA VAL A 213 2.25 -21.52 -9.78
C VAL A 213 1.10 -20.54 -9.87
N LEU A 214 1.43 -19.26 -10.11
CA LEU A 214 0.46 -18.23 -10.47
C LEU A 214 0.81 -17.65 -11.84
N THR A 215 -0.18 -17.51 -12.72
CA THR A 215 -0.02 -16.92 -14.03
C THR A 215 -1.07 -15.84 -14.26
N PHE A 216 -0.61 -14.67 -14.64
CA PHE A 216 -1.43 -13.51 -14.98
C PHE A 216 -1.29 -13.27 -16.49
N ASN A 217 -2.43 -13.28 -17.20
CA ASN A 217 -2.49 -13.05 -18.63
C ASN A 217 -3.30 -11.79 -18.93
N PHE A 218 -2.69 -10.88 -19.67
CA PHE A 218 -3.27 -9.59 -20.02
C PHE A 218 -3.40 -9.50 -21.54
N GLN A 219 -4.63 -9.71 -22.03
CA GLN A 219 -4.95 -9.65 -23.47
C GLN A 219 -5.52 -8.29 -23.80
N LYS A 220 -4.92 -7.58 -24.77
CA LYS A 220 -5.41 -6.29 -25.23
C LYS A 220 -6.88 -6.38 -25.65
N GLY A 221 -7.68 -5.45 -25.17
CA GLY A 221 -9.12 -5.39 -25.44
C GLY A 221 -9.99 -6.16 -24.45
N GLN A 222 -9.41 -6.89 -23.51
CA GLN A 222 -10.15 -7.48 -22.40
C GLN A 222 -10.30 -6.48 -21.25
N THR A 223 -11.36 -6.62 -20.45
CA THR A 223 -11.69 -5.72 -19.33
C THR A 223 -10.64 -5.73 -18.21
N ASN A 224 -9.91 -6.84 -18.07
CA ASN A 224 -8.84 -7.01 -17.07
C ASN A 224 -7.45 -6.62 -17.59
N TRP A 225 -7.36 -6.05 -18.82
CA TRP A 225 -6.09 -5.62 -19.35
C TRP A 225 -5.54 -4.43 -18.57
N THR A 226 -4.29 -4.51 -18.18
CA THR A 226 -3.54 -3.44 -17.52
C THR A 226 -2.11 -3.39 -18.03
N THR A 227 -1.46 -2.24 -17.91
CA THR A 227 -0.03 -2.09 -18.19
C THR A 227 0.85 -2.57 -17.06
N GLU A 228 0.31 -2.67 -15.85
CA GLU A 228 1.05 -2.93 -14.62
C GLU A 228 0.37 -4.02 -13.81
N LEU A 229 1.17 -4.83 -13.15
CA LEU A 229 0.76 -5.77 -12.11
C LEU A 229 1.42 -5.34 -10.81
N LYS A 230 0.60 -5.02 -9.82
CA LYS A 230 1.03 -4.80 -8.43
C LYS A 230 0.11 -5.59 -7.52
N LYS A 231 0.66 -6.60 -6.83
CA LYS A 231 -0.10 -7.50 -5.98
C LYS A 231 0.72 -7.99 -4.80
N ASP A 232 0.02 -8.25 -3.72
CA ASP A 232 0.55 -8.80 -2.48
C ASP A 232 0.19 -10.27 -2.34
N PHE A 233 1.13 -11.06 -1.80
CA PHE A 233 0.95 -12.48 -1.57
C PHE A 233 1.58 -12.90 -0.25
N TYR A 234 0.94 -13.84 0.44
CA TYR A 234 1.65 -14.71 1.36
C TYR A 234 2.44 -15.74 0.58
N VAL A 235 3.65 -16.03 1.05
CA VAL A 235 4.53 -17.06 0.49
C VAL A 235 4.87 -18.11 1.54
N LYS A 236 4.95 -19.36 1.07
CA LYS A 236 5.44 -20.50 1.83
C LYS A 236 6.42 -21.27 0.97
N PHE A 237 7.59 -21.65 1.48
CA PHE A 237 8.59 -22.39 0.73
C PHE A 237 9.60 -23.09 1.63
N GLY A 238 10.30 -24.09 1.06
CA GLY A 238 11.36 -24.81 1.75
C GLY A 238 10.88 -25.98 2.59
N ASN A 239 11.84 -26.75 3.12
CA ASN A 239 11.61 -27.85 4.02
C ASN A 239 12.71 -27.86 5.12
N PRO A 240 12.43 -27.51 6.37
CA PRO A 240 11.10 -27.12 6.91
C PRO A 240 10.54 -25.85 6.24
N PRO A 241 9.19 -25.65 6.27
CA PRO A 241 8.58 -24.54 5.60
C PRO A 241 8.89 -23.20 6.27
N LEU A 242 9.21 -22.21 5.44
CA LEU A 242 9.34 -20.80 5.81
C LEU A 242 8.12 -20.03 5.31
N TYR A 243 7.75 -18.99 6.02
CA TYR A 243 6.61 -18.15 5.69
C TYR A 243 7.02 -16.71 5.50
N GLY A 244 6.35 -16.03 4.61
CA GLY A 244 6.60 -14.62 4.35
C GLY A 244 5.43 -13.94 3.66
N GLN A 245 5.63 -12.67 3.39
CA GLN A 245 4.81 -11.82 2.56
C GLN A 245 5.67 -11.24 1.44
N ILE A 246 5.12 -11.09 0.25
CA ILE A 246 5.79 -10.51 -0.91
C ILE A 246 4.83 -9.62 -1.70
N GLU A 247 5.24 -8.39 -1.96
CA GLU A 247 4.65 -7.53 -2.99
C GLU A 247 5.43 -7.74 -4.28
N VAL A 248 4.70 -7.96 -5.37
CA VAL A 248 5.26 -8.13 -6.71
C VAL A 248 4.79 -6.97 -7.58
N GLU A 249 5.73 -6.20 -8.11
CA GLU A 249 5.45 -5.11 -9.03
C GLU A 249 6.21 -5.31 -10.34
N THR A 250 5.48 -5.26 -11.45
CA THR A 250 6.05 -5.35 -12.81
C THR A 250 5.12 -4.69 -13.83
N SER A 251 5.63 -4.45 -15.04
CA SER A 251 4.82 -3.83 -16.10
C SER A 251 5.15 -4.39 -17.49
N CYS A 252 4.23 -4.20 -18.44
CA CYS A 252 4.47 -4.58 -19.83
C CYS A 252 5.54 -3.71 -20.53
N VAL A 253 5.92 -2.56 -19.98
CA VAL A 253 6.93 -1.66 -20.55
C VAL A 253 8.32 -1.85 -19.95
N GLN A 254 8.42 -2.33 -18.71
CA GLN A 254 9.69 -2.57 -18.03
C GLN A 254 10.16 -4.02 -18.19
N ASN A 255 11.47 -4.25 -18.13
CA ASN A 255 12.08 -5.58 -18.09
C ASN A 255 12.54 -5.93 -16.67
N THR A 256 11.92 -5.31 -15.68
CA THR A 256 12.27 -5.46 -14.27
C THR A 256 11.03 -5.86 -13.50
N VAL A 257 11.20 -6.81 -12.59
CA VAL A 257 10.24 -7.16 -11.55
C VAL A 257 10.81 -6.66 -10.23
N THR A 258 10.04 -5.91 -9.49
CA THR A 258 10.40 -5.49 -8.13
C THR A 258 9.71 -6.42 -7.13
N LEU A 259 10.48 -6.99 -6.23
CA LEU A 259 10.00 -7.85 -5.16
C LEU A 259 10.27 -7.17 -3.82
N THR A 260 9.21 -6.74 -3.14
CA THR A 260 9.32 -6.21 -1.77
C THR A 260 8.75 -7.26 -0.82
N TYR A 261 9.54 -7.75 0.13
CA TYR A 261 9.12 -8.88 0.94
C TYR A 261 9.65 -8.85 2.37
N LEU A 262 8.97 -9.65 3.18
CA LEU A 262 9.29 -9.95 4.57
C LEU A 262 9.16 -11.46 4.79
N ILE A 263 10.20 -12.12 5.29
CA ILE A 263 10.22 -13.57 5.51
C ILE A 263 10.65 -13.85 6.95
N ASN A 264 9.97 -14.78 7.60
CA ASN A 264 10.38 -15.29 8.89
C ASN A 264 11.30 -16.53 8.68
N PRO A 265 12.61 -16.42 8.96
CA PRO A 265 13.55 -17.50 8.75
C PRO A 265 13.45 -18.61 9.80
N ASP A 266 12.71 -18.37 10.91
CA ASP A 266 12.56 -19.34 12.00
C ASP A 266 11.42 -20.35 11.72
N GLY A 267 10.75 -20.26 10.55
CA GLY A 267 9.63 -21.13 10.18
C GLY A 267 8.31 -20.80 10.92
N SER A 268 8.29 -19.78 11.75
CA SER A 268 7.07 -19.27 12.37
C SER A 268 6.24 -18.47 11.35
N ARG A 269 4.92 -18.54 11.51
CA ARG A 269 3.98 -17.71 10.74
C ARG A 269 3.83 -16.28 11.27
N ASN A 270 4.55 -15.92 12.35
CA ASN A 270 4.52 -14.56 12.85
C ASN A 270 5.37 -13.64 11.95
N LEU A 271 4.75 -12.76 11.21
CA LEU A 271 5.38 -11.73 10.38
C LEU A 271 5.28 -10.34 11.00
N GLU A 272 4.75 -10.22 12.21
CA GLU A 272 4.68 -8.94 12.91
C GLU A 272 6.10 -8.42 13.18
N PRO A 273 6.48 -7.23 12.69
CA PRO A 273 7.83 -6.69 12.93
C PRO A 273 7.96 -6.21 14.37
N LYS A 274 9.15 -6.28 14.95
CA LYS A 274 9.42 -5.57 16.21
C LYS A 274 9.37 -4.07 16.01
N GLN A 275 8.90 -3.35 17.02
CA GLN A 275 8.69 -1.89 17.01
C GLN A 275 9.89 -1.06 16.51
N ASN A 276 11.11 -1.55 16.70
CA ASN A 276 12.34 -0.88 16.27
C ASN A 276 12.81 -1.30 14.87
N TYR A 277 12.06 -2.12 14.18
CA TYR A 277 12.44 -2.72 12.89
C TYR A 277 11.70 -2.12 11.69
N PHE A 278 11.21 -0.91 11.80
CA PHE A 278 10.72 -0.22 10.60
C PHE A 278 11.92 0.23 9.78
N PRO A 279 12.19 -0.42 8.64
CA PRO A 279 13.10 0.17 7.66
C PRO A 279 12.55 1.55 7.31
N SER A 280 13.46 2.50 7.17
CA SER A 280 13.15 3.92 6.95
C SER A 280 12.45 4.22 5.62
N SER A 281 11.96 3.22 4.89
CA SER A 281 11.37 3.36 3.56
C SER A 281 10.27 2.37 3.29
N SER A 282 9.22 2.88 2.79
CA SER A 282 8.15 2.43 1.91
C SER A 282 7.28 1.22 2.24
N VAL A 283 7.72 0.13 2.85
CA VAL A 283 6.81 -1.00 3.15
C VAL A 283 5.83 -0.66 4.28
N TRP A 284 6.20 0.26 5.19
CA TRP A 284 5.40 0.63 6.35
C TRP A 284 5.32 2.15 6.59
N ARG A 285 5.93 2.96 5.70
CA ARG A 285 5.78 4.41 5.70
C ARG A 285 5.10 4.84 4.41
N HIS A 286 3.85 5.01 4.47
CA HIS A 286 3.14 6.01 3.68
C HIS A 286 1.76 6.17 4.26
#